data_bef019825ab14702d6ee2d3883231328
#
_entry.id   bef019825ab14702d6ee2d3883231328
#
_cell.length_a   1.000
_cell.length_b   1.000
_cell.length_c   1.000
_cell.angle_alpha   90.00
_cell.angle_beta   90.00
_cell.angle_gamma   90.00
#
_symmetry.space_group_name_H-M   'P 1'
#
loop_
_entity.id
_entity.type
_entity.pdbx_description
1 polymer ?
#
loop_
_entity_poly.entity_id
_entity_poly.type
_entity_poly.pdbx_seq_one_letter_code
_entity_poly.pdbx_strand_id
1 'polypeptide(L)'
;LMAYMVFEFIREIETKMFLSVGAVLGLLICIIQKLDYKNAPDLMCVWFSIAAIAVYMIILAGCRHDWLDGAVNTILCVAVILELFCSGLADVISLDKDVHYSSRASYVNFMNVWTPAADWVNENDKTFYRAEKTEHRKTNDNFTLNLRGLSNSTSTLNAAQIKFLEEMGYSSKSHWSKYLGGTPVSDSLLGIKYLLSYESTGLSDLWGEPIWSDEEHETVVRKNDYALPLGYMVGADI
;
A
#
# COMPACT_ATOMS: atom_id res chain seq x y z
N LEU A 1 17.69 28.55 -2.97
CA LEU A 1 18.68 29.59 -2.66
C LEU A 1 20.08 29.19 -3.10
N MET A 2 20.62 28.01 -2.68
CA MET A 2 21.96 27.57 -3.05
C MET A 2 22.16 27.41 -4.57
N ALA A 3 21.19 26.79 -5.27
CA ALA A 3 21.24 26.64 -6.73
C ALA A 3 21.29 28.00 -7.45
N TYR A 4 20.51 28.99 -6.97
CA TYR A 4 20.54 30.35 -7.48
C TYR A 4 21.90 31.00 -7.29
N MET A 5 22.48 30.90 -6.08
CA MET A 5 23.81 31.43 -5.79
C MET A 5 24.90 30.80 -6.66
N VAL A 6 24.87 29.49 -6.83
CA VAL A 6 25.82 28.80 -7.73
C VAL A 6 25.69 29.33 -9.14
N PHE A 7 24.49 29.57 -9.64
CA PHE A 7 24.24 30.07 -10.99
C PHE A 7 24.69 31.52 -11.16
N GLU A 8 24.49 32.35 -10.14
CA GLU A 8 24.91 33.78 -10.15
C GLU A 8 26.44 33.94 -10.13
N PHE A 9 27.11 33.09 -9.33
CA PHE A 9 28.58 33.15 -9.17
C PHE A 9 29.33 32.12 -10.01
N ILE A 10 28.70 31.50 -10.99
CA ILE A 10 29.27 30.38 -11.77
C ILE A 10 30.59 30.75 -12.47
N ARG A 11 30.73 32.00 -12.88
CA ARG A 11 31.96 32.51 -13.55
C ARG A 11 33.15 32.67 -12.58
N GLU A 12 32.86 32.81 -11.29
CA GLU A 12 33.89 32.97 -10.25
C GLU A 12 34.39 31.63 -9.71
N ILE A 13 33.58 30.58 -9.84
CA ILE A 13 33.92 29.24 -9.33
C ILE A 13 34.90 28.54 -10.27
N GLU A 14 36.01 28.00 -9.75
CA GLU A 14 36.97 27.27 -10.54
C GLU A 14 36.41 25.97 -11.12
N THR A 15 36.72 25.67 -12.39
CA THR A 15 36.27 24.40 -13.05
C THR A 15 36.69 23.17 -12.25
N LYS A 16 37.86 23.21 -11.59
CA LYS A 16 38.33 22.11 -10.73
C LYS A 16 37.40 21.82 -9.57
N MET A 17 36.72 22.85 -9.03
CA MET A 17 35.78 22.69 -7.93
C MET A 17 34.52 21.96 -8.38
N PHE A 18 33.96 22.29 -9.54
CA PHE A 18 32.83 21.54 -10.11
C PHE A 18 33.21 20.06 -10.34
N LEU A 19 34.35 19.83 -10.98
CA LEU A 19 34.81 18.44 -11.24
C LEU A 19 35.01 17.65 -9.96
N SER A 20 35.55 18.29 -8.91
CA SER A 20 35.73 17.61 -7.61
C SER A 20 34.42 17.29 -6.94
N VAL A 21 33.44 18.19 -6.97
CA VAL A 21 32.10 17.96 -6.40
C VAL A 21 31.39 16.83 -7.16
N GLY A 22 31.40 16.87 -8.50
CA GLY A 22 30.83 15.81 -9.32
C GLY A 22 31.48 14.45 -9.08
N ALA A 23 32.82 14.41 -8.97
CA ALA A 23 33.55 13.19 -8.67
C ALA A 23 33.22 12.64 -7.27
N VAL A 24 33.10 13.51 -6.25
CA VAL A 24 32.72 13.11 -4.89
C VAL A 24 31.30 12.55 -4.86
N LEU A 25 30.34 13.22 -5.52
CA LEU A 25 28.96 12.73 -5.61
C LEU A 25 28.88 11.39 -6.33
N GLY A 26 29.56 11.24 -7.48
CA GLY A 26 29.63 9.97 -8.20
C GLY A 26 30.25 8.85 -7.36
N LEU A 27 31.32 9.16 -6.62
CA LEU A 27 31.97 8.21 -5.71
C LEU A 27 31.03 7.79 -4.59
N LEU A 28 30.31 8.72 -3.96
CA LEU A 28 29.33 8.43 -2.91
C LEU A 28 28.24 7.50 -3.41
N ILE A 29 27.69 7.75 -4.61
CA ILE A 29 26.69 6.89 -5.22
C ILE A 29 27.23 5.47 -5.44
N CYS A 30 28.46 5.34 -5.95
CA CYS A 30 29.10 4.05 -6.15
C CYS A 30 29.37 3.32 -4.82
N ILE A 31 29.75 4.04 -3.76
CA ILE A 31 29.96 3.46 -2.43
C ILE A 31 28.63 2.94 -1.87
N ILE A 32 27.55 3.72 -1.94
CA ILE A 32 26.22 3.32 -1.48
C ILE A 32 25.78 2.04 -2.19
N GLN A 33 25.96 1.97 -3.50
CA GLN A 33 25.65 0.78 -4.29
C GLN A 33 26.50 -0.44 -3.87
N LYS A 34 27.78 -0.26 -3.61
CA LYS A 34 28.68 -1.35 -3.23
C LYS A 34 28.47 -1.87 -1.82
N LEU A 35 27.90 -1.06 -0.92
CA LEU A 35 27.58 -1.47 0.45
C LEU A 35 26.44 -2.48 0.53
N ASP A 36 25.81 -2.79 -0.61
CA ASP A 36 24.72 -3.78 -0.74
C ASP A 36 23.67 -3.64 0.38
N TYR A 37 23.31 -2.40 0.66
CA TYR A 37 22.32 -2.08 1.68
C TYR A 37 20.94 -2.59 1.23
N LYS A 38 20.16 -3.15 2.15
CA LYS A 38 18.84 -3.76 1.86
C LYS A 38 17.91 -2.89 0.98
N ASN A 39 18.10 -1.57 1.03
CA ASN A 39 17.36 -0.59 0.24
C ASN A 39 18.28 0.19 -0.70
N ALA A 40 19.37 -0.41 -1.16
CA ALA A 40 20.24 0.23 -2.15
C ALA A 40 19.46 0.47 -3.46
N PRO A 41 19.67 1.60 -4.14
CA PRO A 41 19.03 1.87 -5.41
C PRO A 41 19.42 0.84 -6.47
N ASP A 42 18.51 0.54 -7.40
CA ASP A 42 18.78 -0.35 -8.53
C ASP A 42 19.96 0.18 -9.36
N LEU A 43 20.75 -0.72 -9.93
CA LEU A 43 21.92 -0.39 -10.73
C LEU A 43 21.58 0.58 -11.88
N MET A 44 20.38 0.47 -12.44
CA MET A 44 19.88 1.37 -13.47
C MET A 44 19.74 2.81 -12.94
N CYS A 45 19.24 2.99 -11.73
CA CYS A 45 19.12 4.30 -11.07
C CYS A 45 20.50 4.91 -10.79
N VAL A 46 21.49 4.08 -10.43
CA VAL A 46 22.88 4.52 -10.21
C VAL A 46 23.49 5.07 -11.49
N TRP A 47 23.38 4.35 -12.61
CA TRP A 47 23.90 4.80 -13.89
C TRP A 47 23.19 6.07 -14.40
N PHE A 48 21.87 6.14 -14.20
CA PHE A 48 21.10 7.34 -14.54
C PHE A 48 21.57 8.56 -13.73
N SER A 49 21.77 8.41 -12.42
CA SER A 49 22.26 9.49 -11.56
C SER A 49 23.67 9.96 -11.94
N ILE A 50 24.57 9.04 -12.28
CA ILE A 50 25.91 9.38 -12.75
C ILE A 50 25.84 10.13 -14.08
N ALA A 51 24.99 9.68 -15.00
CA ALA A 51 24.80 10.36 -16.29
C ALA A 51 24.21 11.76 -16.10
N ALA A 52 23.23 11.93 -15.21
CA ALA A 52 22.66 13.24 -14.89
C ALA A 52 23.71 14.18 -14.30
N ILE A 53 24.54 13.72 -13.35
CA ILE A 53 25.65 14.50 -12.80
C ILE A 53 26.59 14.95 -13.94
N ALA A 54 26.97 14.05 -14.84
CA ALA A 54 27.84 14.39 -15.96
C ALA A 54 27.22 15.46 -16.89
N VAL A 55 25.94 15.35 -17.20
CA VAL A 55 25.20 16.33 -18.01
C VAL A 55 25.20 17.70 -17.33
N TYR A 56 24.87 17.78 -16.04
CA TYR A 56 24.93 19.06 -15.31
C TYR A 56 26.33 19.63 -15.24
N MET A 57 27.34 18.79 -15.07
CA MET A 57 28.73 19.27 -15.09
C MET A 57 29.11 19.88 -16.44
N ILE A 58 28.65 19.30 -17.55
CA ILE A 58 28.89 19.84 -18.90
C ILE A 58 28.14 21.16 -19.07
N ILE A 59 26.87 21.25 -18.65
CA ILE A 59 26.08 22.50 -18.72
C ILE A 59 26.77 23.61 -17.92
N LEU A 60 27.18 23.32 -16.68
CA LEU A 60 27.86 24.28 -15.80
C LEU A 60 29.21 24.74 -16.38
N ALA A 61 29.98 23.80 -16.97
CA ALA A 61 31.22 24.15 -17.67
C ALA A 61 30.94 25.02 -18.90
N GLY A 62 29.91 24.69 -19.68
CA GLY A 62 29.47 25.48 -20.83
C GLY A 62 29.04 26.92 -20.46
N CYS A 63 28.32 27.06 -19.34
CA CYS A 63 27.97 28.35 -18.77
C CYS A 63 29.19 29.19 -18.40
N ARG A 64 30.18 28.56 -17.77
CA ARG A 64 31.40 29.23 -17.35
C ARG A 64 32.25 29.74 -18.55
N HIS A 65 32.31 28.96 -19.61
CA HIS A 65 33.12 29.25 -20.79
C HIS A 65 32.37 29.97 -21.90
N ASP A 66 31.16 30.47 -21.62
CA ASP A 66 30.29 31.19 -22.58
C ASP A 66 29.97 30.38 -23.87
N TRP A 67 30.09 29.04 -23.84
CA TRP A 67 29.77 28.19 -25.01
C TRP A 67 28.27 28.14 -25.31
N LEU A 68 27.44 28.44 -24.32
CA LEU A 68 25.99 28.31 -24.37
C LEU A 68 25.30 29.68 -24.35
N ASP A 69 25.98 30.72 -24.83
CA ASP A 69 25.51 32.12 -24.73
C ASP A 69 24.09 32.27 -25.28
N GLY A 70 23.17 32.80 -24.47
CA GLY A 70 21.76 32.96 -24.78
C GLY A 70 20.87 31.71 -24.71
N ALA A 71 21.43 30.50 -24.74
CA ALA A 71 20.65 29.25 -24.72
C ALA A 71 20.68 28.50 -23.37
N VAL A 72 21.50 28.95 -22.42
CA VAL A 72 21.75 28.30 -21.13
C VAL A 72 20.46 28.00 -20.38
N ASN A 73 19.58 28.98 -20.21
CA ASN A 73 18.36 28.82 -19.45
C ASN A 73 17.43 27.77 -20.09
N THR A 74 17.36 27.76 -21.42
CA THR A 74 16.54 26.78 -22.16
C THR A 74 17.11 25.37 -22.00
N ILE A 75 18.44 25.22 -22.15
CA ILE A 75 19.11 23.92 -22.00
C ILE A 75 18.95 23.39 -20.60
N LEU A 76 19.13 24.24 -19.57
CA LEU A 76 18.96 23.86 -18.18
C LEU A 76 17.51 23.46 -17.87
N CYS A 77 16.52 24.22 -18.35
CA CYS A 77 15.12 23.87 -18.18
C CYS A 77 14.79 22.52 -18.84
N VAL A 78 15.28 22.28 -20.05
CA VAL A 78 15.07 21.01 -20.75
C VAL A 78 15.75 19.86 -19.98
N ALA A 79 16.98 20.04 -19.51
CA ALA A 79 17.69 19.04 -18.73
C ALA A 79 16.94 18.68 -17.43
N VAL A 80 16.46 19.67 -16.68
CA VAL A 80 15.66 19.46 -15.44
C VAL A 80 14.35 18.74 -15.75
N ILE A 81 13.63 19.13 -16.80
CA ILE A 81 12.37 18.48 -17.19
C ILE A 81 12.61 17.02 -17.57
N LEU A 82 13.66 16.74 -18.35
CA LEU A 82 14.01 15.38 -18.73
C LEU A 82 14.43 14.54 -17.53
N GLU A 83 15.24 15.10 -16.62
CA GLU A 83 15.62 14.42 -15.39
C GLU A 83 14.41 14.06 -14.53
N LEU A 84 13.53 15.03 -14.26
CA LEU A 84 12.33 14.79 -13.46
C LEU A 84 11.40 13.76 -14.11
N PHE A 85 11.26 13.81 -15.42
CA PHE A 85 10.45 12.83 -16.15
C PHE A 85 11.06 11.42 -16.08
N CYS A 86 12.35 11.29 -16.35
CA CYS A 86 13.03 9.99 -16.32
C CYS A 86 13.12 9.42 -14.89
N SER A 87 13.40 10.27 -13.90
CA SER A 87 13.42 9.87 -12.48
C SER A 87 12.04 9.41 -12.02
N GLY A 88 10.99 10.20 -12.30
CA GLY A 88 9.63 9.82 -11.95
C GLY A 88 9.16 8.54 -12.63
N LEU A 89 9.55 8.32 -13.89
CA LEU A 89 9.26 7.07 -14.60
C LEU A 89 9.99 5.87 -13.96
N ALA A 90 11.27 6.04 -13.62
CA ALA A 90 12.07 5.01 -12.95
C ALA A 90 11.49 4.67 -11.57
N ASP A 91 11.07 5.66 -10.79
CA ASP A 91 10.43 5.49 -9.48
C ASP A 91 9.13 4.70 -9.60
N VAL A 92 8.27 5.03 -10.57
CA VAL A 92 6.99 4.30 -10.79
C VAL A 92 7.26 2.85 -11.18
N ILE A 93 8.24 2.58 -12.07
CA ILE A 93 8.59 1.22 -12.48
C ILE A 93 9.19 0.42 -11.31
N SER A 94 10.04 1.05 -10.51
CA SER A 94 10.65 0.40 -9.33
C SER A 94 9.61 0.13 -8.25
N LEU A 95 8.69 1.06 -8.03
CA LEU A 95 7.62 0.94 -7.05
C LEU A 95 6.68 -0.23 -7.37
N ASP A 96 6.41 -0.51 -8.65
CA ASP A 96 5.60 -1.65 -9.07
C ASP A 96 6.23 -3.00 -8.66
N LYS A 97 7.56 -3.09 -8.69
CA LYS A 97 8.30 -4.29 -8.24
C LYS A 97 8.24 -4.47 -6.72
N ASP A 98 8.35 -3.39 -5.96
CA ASP A 98 8.42 -3.43 -4.49
C ASP A 98 7.06 -3.59 -3.83
N VAL A 99 6.05 -2.89 -4.34
CA VAL A 99 4.71 -2.84 -3.73
C VAL A 99 3.78 -3.94 -4.22
N HIS A 100 4.11 -4.62 -5.32
CA HIS A 100 3.28 -5.66 -5.92
C HIS A 100 1.82 -5.21 -6.08
N TYR A 101 1.57 -4.19 -6.86
CA TYR A 101 0.22 -3.69 -7.14
C TYR A 101 -0.66 -4.80 -7.68
N SER A 102 -1.87 -4.89 -7.14
CA SER A 102 -2.87 -5.79 -7.67
C SER A 102 -3.31 -5.37 -9.08
N SER A 103 -3.46 -6.33 -9.97
CA SER A 103 -4.02 -6.05 -11.29
C SER A 103 -5.47 -5.57 -11.16
N ARG A 104 -5.89 -4.70 -12.07
CA ARG A 104 -7.30 -4.25 -12.15
C ARG A 104 -8.25 -5.43 -12.33
N ALA A 105 -7.87 -6.43 -13.13
CA ALA A 105 -8.67 -7.64 -13.34
C ALA A 105 -8.92 -8.40 -12.04
N SER A 106 -7.89 -8.58 -11.19
CA SER A 106 -8.05 -9.21 -9.87
C SER A 106 -9.01 -8.45 -8.96
N TYR A 107 -8.97 -7.11 -9.00
CA TYR A 107 -9.91 -6.29 -8.24
C TYR A 107 -11.35 -6.43 -8.76
N VAL A 108 -11.54 -6.31 -10.06
CA VAL A 108 -12.87 -6.41 -10.69
C VAL A 108 -13.49 -7.79 -10.45
N ASN A 109 -12.71 -8.87 -10.63
CA ASN A 109 -13.20 -10.23 -10.34
C ASN A 109 -13.61 -10.38 -8.88
N PHE A 110 -12.80 -9.88 -7.95
CA PHE A 110 -13.15 -9.92 -6.53
C PHE A 110 -14.45 -9.18 -6.24
N MET A 111 -14.63 -7.98 -6.82
CA MET A 111 -15.84 -7.20 -6.63
C MET A 111 -17.07 -7.91 -7.22
N ASN A 112 -16.97 -8.47 -8.42
CA ASN A 112 -18.08 -9.19 -9.05
C ASN A 112 -18.54 -10.37 -8.20
N VAL A 113 -17.62 -11.10 -7.58
CA VAL A 113 -17.92 -12.27 -6.75
C VAL A 113 -18.58 -11.88 -5.42
N TRP A 114 -18.08 -10.84 -4.74
CA TRP A 114 -18.47 -10.57 -3.36
C TRP A 114 -19.49 -9.45 -3.18
N THR A 115 -19.64 -8.56 -4.17
CA THR A 115 -20.60 -7.45 -4.08
C THR A 115 -22.05 -7.94 -3.95
N PRO A 116 -22.52 -8.96 -4.72
CA PRO A 116 -23.90 -9.42 -4.57
C PRO A 116 -24.25 -9.88 -3.14
N ALA A 117 -23.36 -10.66 -2.52
CA ALA A 117 -23.54 -11.12 -1.14
C ALA A 117 -23.51 -9.96 -0.13
N ALA A 118 -22.58 -9.02 -0.29
CA ALA A 118 -22.45 -7.87 0.58
C ALA A 118 -23.66 -6.93 0.46
N ASP A 119 -24.12 -6.65 -0.74
CA ASP A 119 -25.30 -5.82 -1.00
C ASP A 119 -26.55 -6.46 -0.42
N TRP A 120 -26.73 -7.77 -0.60
CA TRP A 120 -27.84 -8.47 0.00
C TRP A 120 -27.89 -8.29 1.53
N VAL A 121 -26.75 -8.45 2.23
CA VAL A 121 -26.68 -8.23 3.69
C VAL A 121 -27.03 -6.79 4.05
N ASN A 122 -26.43 -5.81 3.34
CA ASN A 122 -26.63 -4.39 3.59
C ASN A 122 -28.08 -3.93 3.31
N GLU A 123 -28.78 -4.58 2.38
CA GLU A 123 -30.17 -4.26 2.03
C GLU A 123 -31.15 -4.89 3.01
N ASN A 124 -30.90 -6.11 3.49
CA ASN A 124 -31.82 -6.88 4.32
C ASN A 124 -31.67 -6.63 5.82
N ASP A 125 -30.55 -6.09 6.28
CA ASP A 125 -30.38 -5.73 7.69
C ASP A 125 -29.94 -4.26 7.85
N LYS A 126 -30.83 -3.44 8.39
CA LYS A 126 -30.57 -2.03 8.68
C LYS A 126 -30.15 -1.78 10.13
N THR A 127 -30.00 -2.82 10.93
CA THR A 127 -29.50 -2.72 12.30
C THR A 127 -27.97 -2.61 12.32
N PHE A 128 -27.38 -2.41 13.49
CA PHE A 128 -25.96 -2.57 13.63
C PHE A 128 -25.60 -4.06 13.70
N TYR A 129 -24.75 -4.50 12.81
CA TYR A 129 -24.17 -5.85 12.79
C TYR A 129 -22.72 -5.80 12.35
N ARG A 130 -21.95 -6.85 12.61
CA ARG A 130 -20.71 -7.13 11.94
C ARG A 130 -20.88 -8.27 10.95
N ALA A 131 -20.20 -8.16 9.84
CA ALA A 131 -20.13 -9.19 8.82
C ALA A 131 -18.68 -9.41 8.41
N GLU A 132 -18.32 -10.66 8.18
CA GLU A 132 -17.00 -11.05 7.71
C GLU A 132 -17.11 -12.00 6.52
N LYS A 133 -15.98 -12.22 5.88
CA LYS A 133 -15.86 -13.20 4.81
C LYS A 133 -14.66 -14.10 5.04
N THR A 134 -14.75 -15.34 4.58
CA THR A 134 -13.67 -16.32 4.72
C THR A 134 -12.50 -16.04 3.79
N GLU A 135 -12.78 -15.50 2.61
CA GLU A 135 -11.77 -15.22 1.60
C GLU A 135 -11.42 -13.73 1.56
N HIS A 136 -10.12 -13.46 1.59
CA HIS A 136 -9.59 -12.10 1.58
C HIS A 136 -8.60 -11.92 0.44
N ARG A 137 -8.90 -11.01 -0.48
CA ARG A 137 -7.92 -10.55 -1.45
C ARG A 137 -6.89 -9.62 -0.79
N LYS A 138 -7.38 -8.71 0.05
CA LYS A 138 -6.59 -7.78 0.87
C LYS A 138 -7.28 -7.57 2.22
N THR A 139 -6.52 -7.11 3.21
CA THR A 139 -7.03 -6.95 4.59
C THR A 139 -8.16 -5.94 4.71
N ASN A 140 -8.17 -4.91 3.85
CA ASN A 140 -9.17 -3.84 3.88
C ASN A 140 -10.35 -4.06 2.92
N ASP A 141 -10.55 -5.27 2.43
CA ASP A 141 -11.63 -5.59 1.48
C ASP A 141 -13.02 -5.23 2.02
N ASN A 142 -13.23 -5.35 3.34
CA ASN A 142 -14.49 -5.03 3.98
C ASN A 142 -14.94 -3.58 3.74
N PHE A 143 -13.99 -2.62 3.71
CA PHE A 143 -14.32 -1.22 3.39
C PHE A 143 -14.87 -1.07 1.97
N THR A 144 -14.29 -1.81 1.02
CA THR A 144 -14.73 -1.75 -0.37
C THR A 144 -16.13 -2.34 -0.56
N LEU A 145 -16.45 -3.37 0.22
CA LEU A 145 -17.74 -4.06 0.20
C LEU A 145 -18.78 -3.41 1.16
N ASN A 146 -18.45 -2.30 1.80
CA ASN A 146 -19.28 -1.66 2.81
C ASN A 146 -19.72 -2.60 3.96
N LEU A 147 -18.84 -3.52 4.33
CA LEU A 147 -19.04 -4.44 5.45
C LEU A 147 -18.34 -3.94 6.71
N ARG A 148 -18.99 -4.10 7.86
CA ARG A 148 -18.46 -3.75 9.18
C ARG A 148 -17.83 -4.98 9.82
N GLY A 149 -16.58 -5.28 9.44
CA GLY A 149 -15.87 -6.48 9.91
C GLY A 149 -14.76 -6.19 10.92
N LEU A 150 -14.05 -7.25 11.28
CA LEU A 150 -12.84 -7.20 12.12
C LEU A 150 -11.58 -7.06 11.27
N SER A 151 -11.66 -7.47 9.99
CA SER A 151 -10.53 -7.40 9.06
C SER A 151 -10.25 -5.96 8.69
N ASN A 152 -9.07 -5.48 9.12
CA ASN A 152 -8.66 -4.10 8.93
C ASN A 152 -7.12 -3.98 8.99
N SER A 153 -6.58 -3.04 8.25
CA SER A 153 -5.16 -2.66 8.30
C SER A 153 -5.03 -1.14 8.24
N THR A 154 -4.43 -0.56 9.26
CA THR A 154 -4.10 0.85 9.31
C THR A 154 -2.91 1.07 10.24
N SER A 155 -2.12 2.11 9.99
CA SER A 155 -0.96 2.46 10.81
C SER A 155 -1.32 2.96 12.22
N THR A 156 -2.61 3.20 12.49
CA THR A 156 -3.10 3.78 13.75
C THR A 156 -3.98 2.81 14.55
N LEU A 157 -3.88 1.50 14.31
CA LEU A 157 -4.59 0.50 15.12
C LEU A 157 -4.13 0.52 16.57
N ASN A 158 -5.12 0.40 17.47
CA ASN A 158 -4.85 0.30 18.89
C ASN A 158 -4.18 -1.05 19.25
N ALA A 159 -3.02 -1.01 19.86
CA ALA A 159 -2.26 -2.20 20.21
C ALA A 159 -3.01 -3.14 21.16
N ALA A 160 -3.81 -2.61 22.09
CA ALA A 160 -4.63 -3.42 23.00
C ALA A 160 -5.74 -4.17 22.24
N GLN A 161 -6.35 -3.53 21.23
CA GLN A 161 -7.34 -4.18 20.38
C GLN A 161 -6.71 -5.31 19.55
N ILE A 162 -5.54 -5.09 18.99
CA ILE A 162 -4.83 -6.11 18.21
C ILE A 162 -4.49 -7.31 19.09
N LYS A 163 -3.95 -7.07 20.28
CA LYS A 163 -3.63 -8.12 21.27
C LYS A 163 -4.89 -8.89 21.69
N PHE A 164 -5.98 -8.19 21.95
CA PHE A 164 -7.26 -8.82 22.31
C PHE A 164 -7.76 -9.76 21.19
N LEU A 165 -7.73 -9.31 19.92
CA LEU A 165 -8.13 -10.15 18.80
C LEU A 165 -7.21 -11.36 18.61
N GLU A 166 -5.92 -11.21 18.85
CA GLU A 166 -4.95 -12.31 18.82
C GLU A 166 -5.27 -13.35 19.94
N GLU A 167 -5.53 -12.88 21.16
CA GLU A 167 -5.92 -13.72 22.28
C GLU A 167 -7.28 -14.44 22.08
N MET A 168 -8.19 -13.83 21.30
CA MET A 168 -9.46 -14.43 20.89
C MET A 168 -9.32 -15.45 19.74
N GLY A 169 -8.11 -15.66 19.21
CA GLY A 169 -7.80 -16.65 18.18
C GLY A 169 -7.80 -16.11 16.76
N TYR A 170 -8.04 -14.80 16.54
CA TYR A 170 -8.00 -14.21 15.23
C TYR A 170 -6.56 -13.88 14.81
N SER A 171 -6.30 -13.98 13.51
CA SER A 171 -5.02 -13.59 12.94
C SER A 171 -4.84 -12.08 13.00
N SER A 172 -4.05 -11.60 13.95
CA SER A 172 -3.82 -10.17 14.20
C SER A 172 -2.34 -9.91 14.48
N LYS A 173 -1.79 -8.79 14.01
CA LYS A 173 -0.40 -8.40 14.28
C LYS A 173 -0.17 -6.92 14.02
N SER A 174 0.52 -6.25 14.93
CA SER A 174 1.01 -4.86 14.79
C SER A 174 -0.05 -3.86 14.29
N HIS A 175 -0.28 -3.81 12.99
CA HIS A 175 -1.10 -2.81 12.33
C HIS A 175 -2.20 -3.42 11.45
N TRP A 176 -2.53 -4.70 11.65
CA TRP A 176 -3.61 -5.36 10.93
C TRP A 176 -4.29 -6.46 11.77
N SER A 177 -5.56 -6.70 11.47
CA SER A 177 -6.33 -7.86 11.90
C SER A 177 -7.02 -8.48 10.70
N LYS A 178 -7.21 -9.79 10.73
CA LYS A 178 -7.86 -10.55 9.67
C LYS A 178 -8.78 -11.60 10.27
N TYR A 179 -9.97 -11.73 9.72
CA TYR A 179 -10.89 -12.80 10.08
C TYR A 179 -10.34 -14.14 9.59
N LEU A 180 -9.57 -14.77 10.44
CA LEU A 180 -9.01 -16.09 10.23
C LEU A 180 -8.73 -16.69 11.60
N GLY A 181 -9.25 -17.89 11.87
CA GLY A 181 -9.08 -18.59 13.15
C GLY A 181 -10.20 -18.31 14.16
N GLY A 182 -11.22 -17.53 13.82
CA GLY A 182 -12.40 -17.32 14.66
C GLY A 182 -13.19 -18.62 14.89
N THR A 183 -13.91 -18.67 16.01
CA THR A 183 -14.83 -19.77 16.36
C THR A 183 -16.23 -19.21 16.48
N PRO A 184 -17.30 -20.02 16.37
CA PRO A 184 -18.68 -19.56 16.56
C PRO A 184 -18.89 -18.82 17.91
N VAL A 185 -18.13 -19.17 18.94
CA VAL A 185 -18.20 -18.52 20.25
C VAL A 185 -17.56 -17.12 20.20
N SER A 186 -16.34 -17.01 19.67
CA SER A 186 -15.65 -15.71 19.54
C SER A 186 -16.40 -14.80 18.58
N ASP A 187 -16.94 -15.35 17.49
CA ASP A 187 -17.76 -14.62 16.52
C ASP A 187 -19.05 -14.08 17.18
N SER A 188 -19.71 -14.89 18.00
CA SER A 188 -20.91 -14.47 18.74
C SER A 188 -20.59 -13.34 19.70
N LEU A 189 -19.53 -13.46 20.50
CA LEU A 189 -19.08 -12.42 21.44
C LEU A 189 -18.74 -11.10 20.76
N LEU A 190 -18.15 -11.16 19.55
CA LEU A 190 -17.80 -9.97 18.77
C LEU A 190 -18.91 -9.47 17.88
N GLY A 191 -20.10 -10.08 17.95
CA GLY A 191 -21.28 -9.66 17.21
C GLY A 191 -21.15 -9.86 15.69
N ILE A 192 -20.37 -10.86 15.25
CA ILE A 192 -20.33 -11.25 13.84
C ILE A 192 -21.61 -12.01 13.52
N LYS A 193 -22.52 -11.32 12.88
CA LYS A 193 -23.88 -11.81 12.57
C LYS A 193 -23.95 -12.50 11.21
N TYR A 194 -23.14 -12.06 10.26
CA TYR A 194 -23.14 -12.61 8.91
C TYR A 194 -21.73 -13.04 8.51
N LEU A 195 -21.66 -14.22 7.88
CA LEU A 195 -20.44 -14.77 7.30
C LEU A 195 -20.67 -15.05 5.81
N LEU A 196 -19.88 -14.39 4.98
CA LEU A 196 -19.82 -14.60 3.55
C LEU A 196 -18.73 -15.61 3.23
N SER A 197 -19.07 -16.66 2.51
CA SER A 197 -18.13 -17.74 2.14
C SER A 197 -18.47 -18.31 0.78
N TYR A 198 -17.54 -19.08 0.22
CA TYR A 198 -17.94 -20.02 -0.84
C TYR A 198 -18.72 -21.17 -0.24
N GLU A 199 -19.65 -21.73 -1.01
CA GLU A 199 -20.46 -22.87 -0.58
C GLU A 199 -19.57 -24.09 -0.26
N SER A 200 -18.53 -24.30 -1.06
CA SER A 200 -17.52 -25.36 -0.90
C SER A 200 -16.70 -25.28 0.41
N THR A 201 -16.81 -24.20 1.18
CA THR A 201 -16.03 -24.02 2.42
C THR A 201 -16.48 -24.96 3.56
N GLY A 202 -17.63 -25.63 3.43
CA GLY A 202 -18.07 -26.67 4.36
C GLY A 202 -18.36 -26.17 5.79
N LEU A 203 -18.89 -24.96 5.93
CA LEU A 203 -19.18 -24.33 7.23
C LEU A 203 -20.57 -24.62 7.78
N SER A 204 -21.39 -25.42 7.10
CA SER A 204 -22.76 -25.73 7.49
C SER A 204 -22.88 -26.31 8.92
N ASP A 205 -21.94 -27.15 9.33
CA ASP A 205 -21.92 -27.75 10.65
C ASP A 205 -21.72 -26.73 11.80
N LEU A 206 -21.06 -25.61 11.51
CA LEU A 206 -20.75 -24.56 12.49
C LEU A 206 -21.68 -23.36 12.42
N TRP A 207 -22.13 -23.01 11.21
CA TRP A 207 -22.89 -21.78 10.95
C TRP A 207 -24.30 -22.03 10.42
N GLY A 208 -24.71 -23.29 10.28
CA GLY A 208 -26.01 -23.69 9.73
C GLY A 208 -26.11 -23.49 8.22
N GLU A 209 -27.31 -23.68 7.71
CA GLU A 209 -27.61 -23.56 6.28
C GLU A 209 -27.49 -22.11 5.79
N PRO A 210 -27.13 -21.90 4.52
CA PRO A 210 -27.14 -20.58 3.92
C PRO A 210 -28.52 -19.92 3.96
N ILE A 211 -28.57 -18.65 4.28
CA ILE A 211 -29.80 -17.84 4.18
C ILE A 211 -29.93 -17.12 2.84
N TRP A 212 -28.84 -17.08 2.07
CA TRP A 212 -28.76 -16.56 0.71
C TRP A 212 -27.62 -17.27 -0.05
N SER A 213 -27.81 -17.46 -1.34
CA SER A 213 -26.82 -18.03 -2.24
C SER A 213 -26.83 -17.35 -3.61
N ASP A 214 -25.66 -17.29 -4.21
CA ASP A 214 -25.42 -16.91 -5.60
C ASP A 214 -24.82 -18.11 -6.33
N GLU A 215 -25.60 -18.70 -7.23
CA GLU A 215 -25.19 -19.89 -7.99
C GLU A 215 -24.09 -19.57 -9.01
N GLU A 216 -24.06 -18.34 -9.54
CA GLU A 216 -23.07 -17.94 -10.55
C GLU A 216 -21.65 -17.89 -9.97
N HIS A 217 -21.51 -17.42 -8.73
CA HIS A 217 -20.23 -17.27 -8.07
C HIS A 217 -19.98 -18.29 -6.96
N GLU A 218 -20.92 -19.22 -6.75
CA GLU A 218 -20.87 -20.23 -5.68
C GLU A 218 -20.68 -19.59 -4.28
N THR A 219 -21.22 -18.39 -4.08
CA THR A 219 -21.10 -17.66 -2.81
C THR A 219 -22.37 -17.75 -2.01
N VAL A 220 -22.20 -17.81 -0.69
CA VAL A 220 -23.31 -17.93 0.25
C VAL A 220 -23.14 -16.96 1.41
N VAL A 221 -24.28 -16.55 1.99
CA VAL A 221 -24.35 -15.84 3.25
C VAL A 221 -24.94 -16.74 4.32
N ARG A 222 -24.26 -16.90 5.43
CA ARG A 222 -24.73 -17.59 6.62
C ARG A 222 -24.97 -16.61 7.74
N LYS A 223 -25.92 -16.93 8.62
CA LYS A 223 -26.28 -16.07 9.75
C LYS A 223 -25.97 -16.76 11.06
N ASN A 224 -25.32 -16.03 11.95
CA ASN A 224 -25.13 -16.42 13.34
C ASN A 224 -26.28 -15.89 14.19
N ASP A 225 -27.18 -16.77 14.57
CA ASP A 225 -28.33 -16.41 15.42
C ASP A 225 -27.95 -16.13 16.89
N TYR A 226 -26.73 -16.47 17.28
CA TYR A 226 -26.18 -16.22 18.62
C TYR A 226 -25.31 -14.95 18.68
N ALA A 227 -25.21 -14.20 17.60
CA ALA A 227 -24.43 -12.95 17.58
C ALA A 227 -24.95 -11.97 18.62
N LEU A 228 -24.11 -11.58 19.56
CA LEU A 228 -24.46 -10.62 20.59
C LEU A 228 -24.56 -9.20 20.03
N PRO A 229 -25.42 -8.36 20.61
CA PRO A 229 -25.44 -6.95 20.25
C PRO A 229 -24.13 -6.26 20.66
N LEU A 230 -23.89 -5.05 20.14
CA LEU A 230 -22.66 -4.29 20.40
C LEU A 230 -22.39 -4.06 21.91
N GLY A 231 -23.44 -3.93 22.68
CA GLY A 231 -23.39 -3.83 24.14
C GLY A 231 -24.34 -4.85 24.78
N TYR A 232 -23.84 -5.61 25.72
CA TYR A 232 -24.63 -6.56 26.52
C TYR A 232 -24.22 -6.51 27.97
N MET A 233 -25.17 -6.81 28.85
CA MET A 233 -24.95 -6.82 30.31
C MET A 233 -24.41 -8.18 30.74
N VAL A 234 -23.41 -8.16 31.60
CA VAL A 234 -22.91 -9.35 32.29
C VAL A 234 -23.20 -9.22 33.78
N GLY A 235 -23.38 -10.35 34.48
CA GLY A 235 -23.53 -10.36 35.94
C GLY A 235 -22.27 -9.79 36.59
N ALA A 236 -22.41 -9.19 37.76
CA ALA A 236 -21.32 -8.65 38.56
C ALA A 236 -20.38 -9.71 39.13
N ASP A 237 -20.75 -10.96 39.00
CA ASP A 237 -20.07 -12.12 39.60
C ASP A 237 -19.09 -12.84 38.63
N ILE A 238 -18.78 -12.18 37.47
CA ILE A 238 -17.89 -12.72 36.46
C ILE A 238 -16.54 -12.00 36.55
#